data_673be18bbc16c659bceb6dbe3d82cbda
#
_entry.id   673be18bbc16c659bceb6dbe3d82cbda
#
_cell.length_a   1.000
_cell.length_b   1.000
_cell.length_c   1.000
_cell.angle_alpha   90.00
_cell.angle_beta   90.00
_cell.angle_gamma   90.00
#
_symmetry.space_group_name_H-M   'P 1'
#
loop_
_entity.id
_entity.type
_entity.pdbx_description
1 polymer ?
#
loop_
_entity_poly.entity_id
_entity_poly.type
_entity_poly.pdbx_seq_one_letter_code
_entity_poly.pdbx_strand_id
1 'polypeptide(L)'
;MTDSNNITDKNVISTEKEEKQEKQEPSKIKQESTEIVEENKSLADDTPDTNICNANNKQLSTCDAFVKSIIKNYKSWVCMFVAIYFVSKPNLIEGYFTFGIMLLFSYYIHKETHAVRNFLTIAHHYHHEHNNFISHFVQILLEFQAGCGLNMLLYYLFDGRFFNTWAMMFSYLFYTSVHNINYSIYHVNHIHELHHKHQDTNMGPDICDIICGTKNENMPANEYIENTDHYIFNIIAAAIIVLIIQHLYSNDSYKEIMHSIANYSLSTAAILIFIITTYIYIHDAGKKEEKP
;
A
#
# COMPACT_ATOMS: atom_id res chain seq x y z
N MET A 1 41.38 -35.35 -42.65
CA MET A 1 42.69 -34.99 -42.11
C MET A 1 42.40 -34.35 -40.78
N THR A 2 42.36 -35.18 -39.73
CA THR A 2 43.42 -35.36 -38.72
C THR A 2 43.46 -34.12 -37.79
N ASP A 3 43.32 -34.15 -36.48
CA ASP A 3 43.47 -35.11 -35.37
C ASP A 3 42.86 -34.46 -34.13
N SER A 4 42.04 -35.12 -33.28
CA SER A 4 42.42 -35.89 -32.09
C SER A 4 43.45 -35.25 -31.15
N ASN A 5 42.99 -34.94 -29.93
CA ASN A 5 43.61 -35.24 -28.63
C ASN A 5 42.78 -34.57 -27.52
N ASN A 6 41.99 -35.23 -26.72
CA ASN A 6 42.27 -36.13 -25.59
C ASN A 6 43.34 -35.61 -24.63
N ILE A 7 42.96 -35.16 -23.46
CA ILE A 7 43.69 -35.38 -22.19
C ILE A 7 42.67 -35.29 -21.03
N THR A 8 42.49 -36.41 -20.40
CA THR A 8 42.03 -36.73 -19.04
C THR A 8 42.91 -36.07 -17.97
N ASP A 9 42.35 -35.71 -16.83
CA ASP A 9 42.65 -36.29 -15.51
C ASP A 9 41.91 -35.48 -14.41
N LYS A 10 41.02 -36.14 -13.73
CA LYS A 10 41.03 -36.55 -12.32
C LYS A 10 41.62 -35.55 -11.31
N ASN A 11 40.74 -35.02 -10.44
CA ASN A 11 41.03 -35.07 -9.00
C ASN A 11 39.74 -35.02 -8.20
N VAL A 12 39.38 -36.17 -7.66
CA VAL A 12 38.43 -36.40 -6.57
C VAL A 12 39.17 -36.03 -5.29
N ILE A 13 38.65 -35.04 -4.56
CA ILE A 13 38.99 -34.87 -3.15
C ILE A 13 37.67 -34.91 -2.38
N SER A 14 37.41 -36.07 -1.81
CA SER A 14 36.49 -36.32 -0.73
C SER A 14 37.02 -35.65 0.54
N THR A 15 36.26 -34.79 1.15
CA THR A 15 36.41 -34.42 2.57
C THR A 15 35.08 -34.61 3.26
N GLU A 16 34.96 -35.78 3.89
CA GLU A 16 34.06 -36.03 5.01
C GLU A 16 34.35 -34.99 6.08
N LYS A 17 33.35 -34.28 6.49
CA LYS A 17 33.31 -33.57 7.78
C LYS A 17 32.14 -34.06 8.59
N GLU A 18 32.53 -34.74 9.66
CA GLU A 18 31.71 -35.23 10.73
C GLU A 18 30.73 -34.16 11.25
N GLU A 19 29.44 -34.46 11.19
CA GLU A 19 28.37 -33.76 11.89
C GLU A 19 28.38 -34.20 13.35
N LYS A 20 28.93 -33.37 14.22
CA LYS A 20 28.71 -33.47 15.67
C LYS A 20 27.31 -32.95 15.99
N GLN A 21 26.37 -33.84 16.24
CA GLN A 21 25.10 -33.58 16.90
C GLN A 21 25.36 -33.16 18.33
N GLU A 22 25.21 -31.88 18.60
CA GLU A 22 25.12 -31.34 19.97
C GLU A 22 23.65 -31.41 20.42
N LYS A 23 23.40 -32.41 21.28
CA LYS A 23 22.13 -32.56 22.00
C LYS A 23 21.99 -31.40 22.98
N GLN A 24 21.16 -30.42 22.69
CA GLN A 24 20.65 -29.46 23.68
C GLN A 24 19.46 -30.07 24.42
N GLU A 25 19.61 -30.25 25.71
CA GLU A 25 18.56 -30.58 26.65
C GLU A 25 17.51 -29.47 26.73
N PRO A 26 16.21 -29.80 26.88
CA PRO A 26 15.19 -28.78 27.07
C PRO A 26 15.22 -28.28 28.54
N SER A 27 15.61 -27.02 28.70
CA SER A 27 15.48 -26.33 29.99
C SER A 27 14.01 -26.18 30.38
N LYS A 28 13.66 -26.80 31.50
CA LYS A 28 12.38 -26.63 32.18
C LYS A 28 12.21 -25.18 32.62
N ILE A 29 11.36 -24.43 31.92
CA ILE A 29 10.85 -23.17 32.46
C ILE A 29 9.75 -23.51 33.46
N LYS A 30 10.06 -23.25 34.71
CA LYS A 30 9.09 -23.26 35.83
C LYS A 30 8.04 -22.20 35.56
N GLN A 31 6.80 -22.61 35.36
CA GLN A 31 5.64 -21.74 35.51
C GLN A 31 5.48 -21.41 37.00
N GLU A 32 5.81 -20.20 37.35
CA GLU A 32 5.46 -19.60 38.61
C GLU A 32 4.05 -18.98 38.48
N SER A 33 3.05 -19.73 38.92
CA SER A 33 1.67 -19.27 39.00
C SER A 33 1.58 -18.27 40.16
N THR A 34 1.49 -17.01 39.84
CA THR A 34 1.15 -15.95 40.80
C THR A 34 -0.37 -15.93 40.94
N GLU A 35 -0.87 -16.49 42.02
CA GLU A 35 -2.23 -16.26 42.52
C GLU A 35 -2.41 -14.76 42.80
N ILE A 36 -3.21 -14.08 42.00
CA ILE A 36 -3.70 -12.74 42.34
C ILE A 36 -4.98 -12.94 43.16
N VAL A 37 -4.86 -12.67 44.45
CA VAL A 37 -5.96 -12.58 45.42
C VAL A 37 -6.89 -11.44 44.96
N GLU A 38 -8.13 -11.78 44.60
CA GLU A 38 -9.21 -10.83 44.43
C GLU A 38 -9.58 -10.21 45.78
N GLU A 39 -9.11 -9.02 46.05
CA GLU A 39 -9.59 -8.18 47.13
C GLU A 39 -10.77 -7.36 46.63
N ASN A 40 -11.98 -7.87 46.83
CA ASN A 40 -13.23 -7.16 46.67
C ASN A 40 -13.27 -5.95 47.60
N LYS A 41 -12.94 -4.78 47.07
CA LYS A 41 -13.21 -3.51 47.72
C LYS A 41 -14.35 -2.81 47.01
N SER A 42 -15.51 -2.89 47.61
CA SER A 42 -16.66 -2.03 47.30
C SER A 42 -16.21 -0.57 47.42
N LEU A 43 -16.09 0.13 46.30
CA LEU A 43 -15.91 1.57 46.28
C LEU A 43 -17.09 2.22 45.54
N ALA A 44 -17.68 3.09 46.31
CA ALA A 44 -18.69 4.06 46.03
C ALA A 44 -18.72 4.56 44.60
N ASP A 45 -19.94 4.73 44.18
CA ASP A 45 -20.50 5.49 43.09
C ASP A 45 -19.84 6.90 42.95
N ASP A 46 -18.68 6.96 42.26
CA ASP A 46 -18.12 8.19 41.73
C ASP A 46 -18.40 8.17 40.21
N THR A 47 -19.56 8.69 39.85
CA THR A 47 -19.85 9.10 38.47
C THR A 47 -18.75 10.06 38.03
N PRO A 48 -17.91 9.72 37.02
CA PRO A 48 -16.96 10.68 36.50
C PRO A 48 -17.74 11.83 35.89
N ASP A 49 -17.43 13.00 36.37
CA ASP A 49 -17.94 14.29 35.89
C ASP A 49 -17.66 14.37 34.38
N THR A 50 -18.67 14.06 33.56
CA THR A 50 -18.59 14.03 32.08
C THR A 50 -18.47 15.43 31.47
N ASN A 51 -18.28 16.46 32.31
CA ASN A 51 -18.23 17.87 31.89
C ASN A 51 -16.85 18.46 31.65
N ILE A 52 -15.75 17.70 31.81
CA ILE A 52 -14.39 18.28 31.68
C ILE A 52 -13.81 18.15 30.23
N CYS A 53 -14.40 17.36 29.35
CA CYS A 53 -13.85 17.14 28.00
C CYS A 53 -14.29 18.11 26.90
N ASN A 54 -15.17 19.08 27.16
CA ASN A 54 -15.77 19.89 26.08
C ASN A 54 -15.27 21.32 25.91
N ALA A 55 -14.16 21.74 26.52
CA ALA A 55 -13.86 23.18 26.55
C ALA A 55 -12.91 23.71 25.45
N ASN A 56 -12.20 22.91 24.63
CA ASN A 56 -11.22 23.46 23.69
C ASN A 56 -10.99 22.73 22.36
N ASN A 57 -11.82 21.78 21.94
CA ASN A 57 -11.69 21.23 20.58
C ASN A 57 -12.46 22.11 19.59
N LYS A 58 -11.95 23.31 19.31
CA LYS A 58 -12.39 24.06 18.14
C LYS A 58 -11.90 23.31 16.91
N GLN A 59 -12.80 22.54 16.30
CA GLN A 59 -12.53 21.84 15.05
C GLN A 59 -11.99 22.85 14.03
N LEU A 60 -10.84 22.54 13.42
CA LEU A 60 -10.25 23.39 12.39
C LEU A 60 -11.23 23.53 11.22
N SER A 61 -11.35 24.74 10.67
CA SER A 61 -12.06 24.88 9.40
C SER A 61 -11.35 24.06 8.32
N THR A 62 -12.08 23.55 7.33
CA THR A 62 -11.50 22.80 6.20
C THR A 62 -10.37 23.58 5.53
N CYS A 63 -10.54 24.90 5.37
CA CYS A 63 -9.53 25.76 4.77
C CYS A 63 -8.26 25.84 5.63
N ASP A 64 -8.42 26.02 6.96
CA ASP A 64 -7.27 26.07 7.88
C ASP A 64 -6.55 24.70 7.93
N ALA A 65 -7.29 23.61 7.94
CA ALA A 65 -6.74 22.26 7.91
C ALA A 65 -5.94 22.01 6.62
N PHE A 66 -6.49 22.41 5.47
CA PHE A 66 -5.82 22.32 4.17
C PHE A 66 -4.52 23.10 4.16
N VAL A 67 -4.53 24.38 4.54
CA VAL A 67 -3.33 25.22 4.58
C VAL A 67 -2.28 24.64 5.54
N LYS A 68 -2.69 24.21 6.72
CA LYS A 68 -1.80 23.56 7.68
C LYS A 68 -1.21 22.26 7.15
N SER A 69 -1.99 21.45 6.41
CA SER A 69 -1.51 20.20 5.79
C SER A 69 -0.42 20.50 4.75
N ILE A 70 -0.62 21.50 3.89
CA ILE A 70 0.40 21.91 2.91
C ILE A 70 1.68 22.40 3.62
N ILE A 71 1.54 23.25 4.64
CA ILE A 71 2.71 23.79 5.37
C ILE A 71 3.43 22.67 6.13
N LYS A 72 2.71 21.80 6.84
CA LYS A 72 3.30 20.68 7.59
C LYS A 72 4.07 19.73 6.67
N ASN A 73 3.53 19.47 5.48
CA ASN A 73 4.00 18.45 4.55
C ASN A 73 4.78 19.03 3.34
N TYR A 74 5.29 20.27 3.44
CA TYR A 74 5.93 20.97 2.32
C TYR A 74 7.09 20.19 1.70
N LYS A 75 7.86 19.44 2.49
CA LYS A 75 9.00 18.64 2.01
C LYS A 75 8.53 17.55 1.05
N SER A 76 7.49 16.80 1.44
CA SER A 76 6.90 15.74 0.60
C SER A 76 6.31 16.33 -0.67
N TRP A 77 5.63 17.49 -0.58
CA TRP A 77 5.10 18.19 -1.75
C TRP A 77 6.20 18.62 -2.71
N VAL A 78 7.27 19.26 -2.20
CA VAL A 78 8.42 19.67 -3.02
C VAL A 78 9.06 18.46 -3.68
N CYS A 79 9.32 17.38 -2.92
CA CYS A 79 9.89 16.16 -3.45
C CYS A 79 9.02 15.55 -4.55
N MET A 80 7.70 15.54 -4.36
CA MET A 80 6.72 15.04 -5.31
C MET A 80 6.68 15.86 -6.60
N PHE A 81 6.66 17.20 -6.50
CA PHE A 81 6.72 18.07 -7.67
C PHE A 81 8.03 17.91 -8.45
N VAL A 82 9.14 17.73 -7.76
CA VAL A 82 10.45 17.46 -8.38
C VAL A 82 10.43 16.09 -9.09
N ALA A 83 9.87 15.06 -8.45
CA ALA A 83 9.73 13.75 -9.06
C ALA A 83 8.89 13.80 -10.35
N ILE A 84 7.71 14.43 -10.28
CA ILE A 84 6.84 14.62 -11.46
C ILE A 84 7.57 15.39 -12.58
N TYR A 85 8.33 16.43 -12.23
CA TYR A 85 9.12 17.15 -13.23
C TYR A 85 10.07 16.22 -13.99
N PHE A 86 10.78 15.34 -13.31
CA PHE A 86 11.73 14.43 -13.98
C PHE A 86 11.04 13.34 -14.79
N VAL A 87 10.00 12.71 -14.25
CA VAL A 87 9.33 11.58 -14.93
C VAL A 87 8.45 12.02 -16.09
N SER A 88 7.98 13.29 -16.10
CA SER A 88 7.01 13.76 -17.11
C SER A 88 7.63 14.43 -18.34
N LYS A 89 8.95 14.64 -18.34
CA LYS A 89 9.60 15.26 -19.51
C LYS A 89 9.34 14.49 -20.80
N PRO A 90 9.11 15.19 -21.94
CA PRO A 90 9.06 16.65 -22.08
C PRO A 90 7.71 17.30 -21.73
N ASN A 91 6.65 16.54 -21.45
CA ASN A 91 5.25 17.00 -21.35
C ASN A 91 4.87 17.35 -19.91
N LEU A 92 5.44 18.39 -19.33
CA LEU A 92 5.31 18.74 -17.92
C LEU A 92 3.86 19.10 -17.52
N ILE A 93 3.14 19.86 -18.35
CA ILE A 93 1.77 20.28 -18.06
C ILE A 93 0.86 19.04 -17.94
N GLU A 94 0.96 18.13 -18.90
CA GLU A 94 0.24 16.85 -18.86
C GLU A 94 0.64 16.01 -17.63
N GLY A 95 1.93 16.02 -17.27
CA GLY A 95 2.43 15.31 -16.10
C GLY A 95 1.81 15.78 -14.79
N TYR A 96 1.84 17.09 -14.53
CA TYR A 96 1.22 17.67 -13.32
C TYR A 96 -0.30 17.52 -13.30
N PHE A 97 -0.95 17.72 -14.46
CA PHE A 97 -2.38 17.47 -14.60
C PHE A 97 -2.72 16.02 -14.28
N THR A 98 -1.99 15.08 -14.89
CA THR A 98 -2.16 13.64 -14.65
C THR A 98 -2.00 13.30 -13.18
N PHE A 99 -0.96 13.82 -12.53
CA PHE A 99 -0.74 13.58 -11.10
C PHE A 99 -1.91 14.08 -10.25
N GLY A 100 -2.42 15.29 -10.50
CA GLY A 100 -3.59 15.82 -9.78
C GLY A 100 -4.84 14.95 -9.96
N ILE A 101 -5.10 14.50 -11.18
CA ILE A 101 -6.21 13.56 -11.46
C ILE A 101 -6.00 12.22 -10.75
N MET A 102 -4.78 11.68 -10.72
CA MET A 102 -4.48 10.42 -10.05
C MET A 102 -4.65 10.49 -8.53
N LEU A 103 -4.33 11.62 -7.90
CA LEU A 103 -4.61 11.83 -6.47
C LEU A 103 -6.11 11.75 -6.16
N LEU A 104 -6.93 12.46 -6.95
CA LEU A 104 -8.39 12.42 -6.79
C LEU A 104 -8.95 11.03 -7.10
N PHE A 105 -8.44 10.40 -8.13
CA PHE A 105 -8.90 9.09 -8.56
C PHE A 105 -8.59 8.00 -7.52
N SER A 106 -7.39 8.01 -6.92
CA SER A 106 -7.04 7.06 -5.85
C SER A 106 -7.98 7.20 -4.66
N TYR A 107 -8.31 8.44 -4.27
CA TYR A 107 -9.27 8.71 -3.20
C TYR A 107 -10.67 8.15 -3.53
N TYR A 108 -11.22 8.51 -4.69
CA TYR A 108 -12.59 8.09 -5.05
C TYR A 108 -12.70 6.58 -5.26
N ILE A 109 -11.74 5.95 -5.91
CA ILE A 109 -11.74 4.48 -6.06
C ILE A 109 -11.69 3.81 -4.69
N HIS A 110 -10.79 4.25 -3.81
CA HIS A 110 -10.69 3.67 -2.48
C HIS A 110 -12.01 3.82 -1.72
N LYS A 111 -12.61 5.00 -1.74
CA LYS A 111 -13.93 5.24 -1.14
C LYS A 111 -15.02 4.33 -1.73
N GLU A 112 -15.09 4.19 -3.04
CA GLU A 112 -16.09 3.34 -3.71
C GLU A 112 -15.89 1.86 -3.43
N THR A 113 -14.64 1.41 -3.22
CA THR A 113 -14.39 0.00 -2.82
C THR A 113 -14.95 -0.35 -1.46
N HIS A 114 -15.16 0.63 -0.56
CA HIS A 114 -15.84 0.44 0.72
C HIS A 114 -17.37 0.52 0.62
N ALA A 115 -17.90 1.29 -0.33
CA ALA A 115 -19.33 1.52 -0.44
C ALA A 115 -20.13 0.27 -0.83
N VAL A 116 -19.54 -0.63 -1.59
CA VAL A 116 -20.23 -1.81 -2.11
C VAL A 116 -19.37 -3.06 -1.95
N ARG A 117 -19.92 -4.10 -1.33
CA ARG A 117 -19.29 -5.42 -1.24
C ARG A 117 -19.78 -6.32 -2.38
N ASN A 118 -18.96 -6.49 -3.40
CA ASN A 118 -19.25 -7.33 -4.56
C ASN A 118 -17.98 -8.07 -5.02
N PHE A 119 -18.06 -8.81 -6.12
CA PHE A 119 -16.92 -9.56 -6.66
C PHE A 119 -15.68 -8.69 -6.92
N LEU A 120 -15.83 -7.44 -7.36
CA LEU A 120 -14.71 -6.55 -7.67
C LEU A 120 -14.05 -5.96 -6.42
N THR A 121 -14.82 -5.79 -5.35
CA THR A 121 -14.36 -5.14 -4.11
C THR A 121 -14.05 -6.12 -2.99
N ILE A 122 -14.45 -7.39 -3.10
CA ILE A 122 -14.33 -8.40 -2.03
C ILE A 122 -12.87 -8.61 -1.58
N ALA A 123 -11.92 -8.50 -2.49
CA ALA A 123 -10.51 -8.67 -2.16
C ALA A 123 -9.98 -7.48 -1.33
N HIS A 124 -10.48 -6.26 -1.57
CA HIS A 124 -10.18 -5.10 -0.73
C HIS A 124 -10.80 -5.23 0.66
N HIS A 125 -12.06 -5.67 0.76
CA HIS A 125 -12.69 -6.00 2.05
C HIS A 125 -11.93 -7.10 2.79
N TYR A 126 -11.45 -8.12 2.07
CA TYR A 126 -10.62 -9.17 2.66
C TYR A 126 -9.32 -8.60 3.28
N HIS A 127 -8.69 -7.63 2.63
CA HIS A 127 -7.53 -6.93 3.17
C HIS A 127 -7.85 -6.20 4.48
N HIS A 128 -9.01 -5.55 4.59
CA HIS A 128 -9.45 -4.88 5.82
C HIS A 128 -9.80 -5.85 6.97
N GLU A 129 -10.29 -7.03 6.63
CA GLU A 129 -10.71 -8.05 7.61
C GLU A 129 -9.54 -8.92 8.10
N HIS A 130 -8.45 -9.02 7.32
CA HIS A 130 -7.36 -9.96 7.56
C HIS A 130 -6.00 -9.28 7.44
N ASN A 131 -5.33 -9.11 8.57
CA ASN A 131 -3.95 -8.58 8.60
C ASN A 131 -2.95 -9.73 8.47
N ASN A 132 -2.72 -10.24 7.24
CA ASN A 132 -1.77 -11.31 6.96
C ASN A 132 -1.09 -11.12 5.61
N PHE A 133 -0.01 -11.89 5.38
CA PHE A 133 0.77 -11.80 4.15
C PHE A 133 -0.07 -11.95 2.87
N ILE A 134 -1.04 -12.87 2.87
CA ILE A 134 -1.89 -13.12 1.69
C ILE A 134 -2.75 -11.90 1.39
N SER A 135 -3.36 -11.28 2.42
CA SER A 135 -4.19 -10.09 2.25
C SER A 135 -3.39 -8.91 1.69
N HIS A 136 -2.18 -8.68 2.18
CA HIS A 136 -1.30 -7.63 1.66
C HIS A 136 -0.86 -7.91 0.23
N PHE A 137 -0.50 -9.16 -0.09
CA PHE A 137 -0.12 -9.55 -1.44
C PHE A 137 -1.28 -9.36 -2.44
N VAL A 138 -2.49 -9.76 -2.06
CA VAL A 138 -3.71 -9.54 -2.87
C VAL A 138 -3.96 -8.06 -3.09
N GLN A 139 -3.83 -7.25 -2.05
CA GLN A 139 -4.01 -5.80 -2.14
C GLN A 139 -2.99 -5.14 -3.10
N ILE A 140 -1.71 -5.51 -3.00
CA ILE A 140 -0.67 -5.04 -3.92
C ILE A 140 -1.02 -5.38 -5.38
N LEU A 141 -1.44 -6.63 -5.64
CA LEU A 141 -1.83 -7.06 -6.98
C LEU A 141 -3.04 -6.29 -7.51
N LEU A 142 -4.05 -6.06 -6.65
CA LEU A 142 -5.24 -5.29 -7.02
C LEU A 142 -4.90 -3.85 -7.39
N GLU A 143 -4.13 -3.17 -6.55
CA GLU A 143 -3.73 -1.78 -6.80
C GLU A 143 -2.88 -1.65 -8.05
N PHE A 144 -1.93 -2.56 -8.24
CA PHE A 144 -1.11 -2.62 -9.45
C PHE A 144 -1.99 -2.81 -10.69
N GLN A 145 -2.91 -3.78 -10.66
CA GLN A 145 -3.81 -4.06 -11.78
C GLN A 145 -4.78 -2.91 -12.06
N ALA A 146 -5.32 -2.28 -11.00
CA ALA A 146 -6.19 -1.12 -11.13
C ALA A 146 -5.44 0.07 -11.76
N GLY A 147 -4.21 0.35 -11.33
CA GLY A 147 -3.37 1.41 -11.88
C GLY A 147 -3.01 1.17 -13.35
N CYS A 148 -2.60 -0.05 -13.71
CA CYS A 148 -2.30 -0.40 -15.09
C CYS A 148 -3.56 -0.40 -15.97
N GLY A 149 -4.67 -0.95 -15.48
CA GLY A 149 -5.94 -0.96 -16.21
C GLY A 149 -6.48 0.43 -16.47
N LEU A 150 -6.38 1.32 -15.49
CA LEU A 150 -6.74 2.73 -15.69
C LEU A 150 -5.86 3.41 -16.72
N ASN A 151 -4.55 3.18 -16.66
CA ASN A 151 -3.63 3.75 -17.64
C ASN A 151 -4.00 3.30 -19.07
N MET A 152 -4.25 2.01 -19.26
CA MET A 152 -4.67 1.47 -20.55
C MET A 152 -6.01 2.06 -21.00
N LEU A 153 -6.98 2.17 -20.10
CA LEU A 153 -8.30 2.74 -20.38
C LEU A 153 -8.19 4.21 -20.81
N LEU A 154 -7.47 5.03 -20.07
CA LEU A 154 -7.29 6.44 -20.38
C LEU A 154 -6.48 6.63 -21.66
N TYR A 155 -5.46 5.82 -21.89
CA TYR A 155 -4.72 5.82 -23.15
C TYR A 155 -5.64 5.52 -24.35
N TYR A 156 -6.50 4.51 -24.23
CA TYR A 156 -7.45 4.13 -25.28
C TYR A 156 -8.53 5.21 -25.50
N LEU A 157 -9.14 5.74 -24.42
CA LEU A 157 -10.21 6.72 -24.52
C LEU A 157 -9.76 8.06 -25.09
N PHE A 158 -8.53 8.46 -24.83
CA PHE A 158 -7.98 9.76 -25.21
C PHE A 158 -6.88 9.68 -26.26
N ASP A 159 -6.69 8.51 -26.88
CA ASP A 159 -5.67 8.28 -27.92
C ASP A 159 -4.26 8.74 -27.48
N GLY A 160 -3.91 8.44 -26.22
CA GLY A 160 -2.64 8.83 -25.62
C GLY A 160 -2.47 10.32 -25.38
N ARG A 161 -3.55 11.11 -25.50
CA ARG A 161 -3.53 12.57 -25.26
C ARG A 161 -3.98 12.89 -23.84
N PHE A 162 -3.61 14.07 -23.36
CA PHE A 162 -3.99 14.65 -22.07
C PHE A 162 -3.38 13.96 -20.83
N PHE A 163 -3.00 12.70 -20.91
CA PHE A 163 -2.45 11.96 -19.78
C PHE A 163 -1.01 11.51 -20.04
N ASN A 164 -0.13 11.86 -19.12
CA ASN A 164 1.25 11.42 -19.15
C ASN A 164 1.38 10.03 -18.53
N THR A 165 1.65 9.02 -19.36
CA THR A 165 1.78 7.60 -18.93
C THR A 165 2.81 7.42 -17.79
N TRP A 166 3.91 8.17 -17.82
CA TRP A 166 4.95 8.06 -16.83
C TRP A 166 4.56 8.68 -15.48
N ALA A 167 3.83 9.80 -15.52
CA ALA A 167 3.25 10.40 -14.34
C ALA A 167 2.17 9.49 -13.72
N MET A 168 1.39 8.79 -14.55
CA MET A 168 0.45 7.77 -14.06
C MET A 168 1.19 6.61 -13.40
N MET A 169 2.22 6.06 -14.06
CA MET A 169 3.05 4.99 -13.51
C MET A 169 3.67 5.39 -12.18
N PHE A 170 4.24 6.58 -12.10
CA PHE A 170 4.77 7.13 -10.86
C PHE A 170 3.70 7.20 -9.77
N SER A 171 2.51 7.73 -10.09
CA SER A 171 1.44 7.94 -9.11
C SER A 171 0.96 6.64 -8.48
N TYR A 172 0.72 5.60 -9.28
CA TYR A 172 0.25 4.34 -8.72
C TYR A 172 1.36 3.56 -8.00
N LEU A 173 2.62 3.59 -8.47
CA LEU A 173 3.75 3.00 -7.74
C LEU A 173 3.95 3.68 -6.38
N PHE A 174 3.87 5.01 -6.37
CA PHE A 174 3.93 5.79 -5.14
C PHE A 174 2.77 5.42 -4.20
N TYR A 175 1.53 5.46 -4.67
CA TYR A 175 0.34 5.13 -3.88
C TYR A 175 0.45 3.71 -3.31
N THR A 176 0.68 2.70 -4.15
CA THR A 176 0.79 1.29 -3.73
C THR A 176 1.92 1.08 -2.72
N SER A 177 3.07 1.74 -2.90
CA SER A 177 4.17 1.64 -1.95
C SER A 177 3.86 2.27 -0.59
N VAL A 178 3.20 3.42 -0.56
CA VAL A 178 2.77 4.06 0.69
C VAL A 178 1.73 3.20 1.39
N HIS A 179 0.68 2.81 0.68
CA HIS A 179 -0.43 2.06 1.25
C HIS A 179 0.02 0.69 1.82
N ASN A 180 0.80 -0.06 1.05
CA ASN A 180 1.17 -1.41 1.48
C ASN A 180 2.44 -1.46 2.33
N ILE A 181 3.46 -0.65 2.02
CA ILE A 181 4.72 -0.72 2.76
C ILE A 181 4.64 0.13 4.03
N ASN A 182 4.31 1.43 3.90
CA ASN A 182 4.35 2.32 5.05
C ASN A 182 3.20 2.04 6.02
N TYR A 183 1.99 1.87 5.52
CA TYR A 183 0.82 1.72 6.38
C TYR A 183 0.57 0.28 6.80
N SER A 184 0.55 -0.68 5.86
CA SER A 184 0.15 -2.04 6.17
C SER A 184 1.28 -2.89 6.77
N ILE A 185 2.55 -2.66 6.38
CA ILE A 185 3.69 -3.44 6.88
C ILE A 185 4.38 -2.73 8.03
N TYR A 186 4.73 -1.44 7.88
CA TYR A 186 5.50 -0.71 8.88
C TYR A 186 4.65 0.04 9.92
N HIS A 187 3.33 0.18 9.71
CA HIS A 187 2.41 0.87 10.61
C HIS A 187 2.95 2.25 11.05
N VAL A 188 3.41 3.06 10.09
CA VAL A 188 4.12 4.32 10.34
C VAL A 188 3.28 5.39 11.03
N ASN A 189 1.95 5.25 11.00
CA ASN A 189 1.02 6.10 11.74
C ASN A 189 -0.30 5.39 12.03
N HIS A 190 -1.09 5.98 12.95
CA HIS A 190 -2.38 5.44 13.34
C HIS A 190 -3.53 5.78 12.38
N ILE A 191 -3.34 6.66 11.41
CA ILE A 191 -4.41 7.15 10.53
C ILE A 191 -4.99 6.01 9.69
N HIS A 192 -4.12 5.20 9.10
CA HIS A 192 -4.53 4.06 8.31
C HIS A 192 -5.10 2.92 9.19
N GLU A 193 -4.56 2.74 10.39
CA GLU A 193 -5.12 1.78 11.36
C GLU A 193 -6.54 2.18 11.79
N LEU A 194 -6.79 3.49 11.97
CA LEU A 194 -8.12 4.02 12.24
C LEU A 194 -9.06 3.82 11.05
N HIS A 195 -8.56 3.93 9.81
CA HIS A 195 -9.31 3.62 8.62
C HIS A 195 -9.75 2.14 8.59
N HIS A 196 -8.90 1.19 8.96
CA HIS A 196 -9.30 -0.21 9.06
C HIS A 196 -10.40 -0.46 10.12
N LYS A 197 -10.46 0.36 11.17
CA LYS A 197 -11.51 0.29 12.21
C LYS A 197 -12.79 1.03 11.80
N HIS A 198 -12.65 2.13 11.06
CA HIS A 198 -13.72 3.04 10.63
C HIS A 198 -13.60 3.26 9.12
N GLN A 199 -14.08 2.29 8.35
CA GLN A 199 -13.87 2.17 6.90
C GLN A 199 -14.46 3.31 6.07
N ASP A 200 -15.26 4.17 6.66
CA ASP A 200 -15.88 5.36 6.07
C ASP A 200 -15.05 6.65 6.28
N THR A 201 -13.92 6.56 6.98
CA THR A 201 -13.05 7.71 7.30
C THR A 201 -11.61 7.45 6.90
N ASN A 202 -10.82 8.52 6.75
CA ASN A 202 -9.38 8.48 6.45
C ASN A 202 -9.03 7.61 5.22
N MET A 203 -9.76 7.83 4.11
CA MET A 203 -9.58 7.09 2.86
C MET A 203 -8.20 7.29 2.23
N GLY A 204 -7.54 8.43 2.54
CA GLY A 204 -6.28 8.83 1.91
C GLY A 204 -6.41 9.19 0.42
N PRO A 205 -5.54 10.04 -0.09
CA PRO A 205 -4.51 10.83 0.62
C PRO A 205 -5.10 11.86 1.59
N ASP A 206 -4.35 12.20 2.65
CA ASP A 206 -4.77 13.09 3.73
C ASP A 206 -5.42 14.39 3.26
N ILE A 207 -4.86 15.01 2.21
CA ILE A 207 -5.39 16.24 1.63
C ILE A 207 -6.78 16.05 1.00
N CYS A 208 -7.05 14.88 0.43
CA CYS A 208 -8.37 14.55 -0.12
C CYS A 208 -9.38 14.33 1.00
N ASP A 209 -9.00 13.66 2.09
CA ASP A 209 -9.85 13.49 3.26
C ASP A 209 -10.23 14.82 3.88
N ILE A 210 -9.29 15.77 3.96
CA ILE A 210 -9.55 17.13 4.46
C ILE A 210 -10.56 17.87 3.57
N ILE A 211 -10.36 17.83 2.25
CA ILE A 211 -11.22 18.55 1.29
C ILE A 211 -12.60 17.92 1.22
N CYS A 212 -12.68 16.59 1.21
CA CYS A 212 -13.93 15.85 1.06
C CYS A 212 -14.66 15.59 2.39
N GLY A 213 -14.08 16.00 3.53
CA GLY A 213 -14.72 15.86 4.84
C GLY A 213 -14.80 14.40 5.33
N THR A 214 -13.85 13.56 4.93
CA THR A 214 -13.75 12.14 5.35
C THR A 214 -12.70 11.90 6.44
N LYS A 215 -12.17 12.96 7.05
CA LYS A 215 -11.30 12.82 8.23
C LYS A 215 -12.10 12.32 9.42
N ASN A 216 -11.52 11.43 10.20
CA ASN A 216 -12.13 10.97 11.44
C ASN A 216 -12.13 12.09 12.47
N GLU A 217 -13.32 12.49 12.94
CA GLU A 217 -13.51 13.60 13.87
C GLU A 217 -13.00 13.31 15.29
N ASN A 218 -12.87 12.03 15.64
CA ASN A 218 -12.39 11.59 16.95
C ASN A 218 -10.86 11.55 17.05
N MET A 219 -10.14 11.99 16.02
CA MET A 219 -8.68 12.05 16.06
C MET A 219 -8.17 13.13 16.99
N PRO A 220 -7.08 12.88 17.73
CA PRO A 220 -6.40 13.93 18.49
C PRO A 220 -6.00 15.09 17.58
N ALA A 221 -6.15 16.33 18.06
CA ALA A 221 -5.87 17.53 17.26
C ALA A 221 -4.45 17.59 16.67
N ASN A 222 -3.46 17.03 17.38
CA ASN A 222 -2.07 16.92 16.92
C ASN A 222 -1.85 15.89 15.82
N GLU A 223 -2.75 14.93 15.67
CA GLU A 223 -2.71 13.84 14.68
C GLU A 223 -3.70 14.06 13.53
N TYR A 224 -4.62 15.01 13.66
CA TYR A 224 -5.64 15.30 12.64
C TYR A 224 -5.05 15.56 11.25
N ILE A 225 -3.89 16.19 11.18
CA ILE A 225 -3.12 16.36 9.95
C ILE A 225 -1.98 15.36 9.95
N GLU A 226 -1.95 14.51 8.95
CA GLU A 226 -0.89 13.52 8.77
C GLU A 226 0.49 14.18 8.59
N ASN A 227 1.54 13.57 9.15
CA ASN A 227 2.91 13.90 8.78
C ASN A 227 3.37 12.95 7.67
N THR A 228 3.62 13.50 6.49
CA THR A 228 3.98 12.73 5.30
C THR A 228 5.50 12.66 5.04
N ASP A 229 6.35 12.99 6.00
CA ASP A 229 7.82 12.92 5.83
C ASP A 229 8.26 11.49 5.42
N HIS A 230 7.53 10.47 5.86
CA HIS A 230 7.78 9.07 5.48
C HIS A 230 7.47 8.77 4.01
N TYR A 231 6.75 9.63 3.27
CA TYR A 231 6.53 9.47 1.84
C TYR A 231 7.78 9.72 1.00
N ILE A 232 8.74 10.50 1.50
CA ILE A 232 9.89 10.98 0.73
C ILE A 232 10.66 9.81 0.12
N PHE A 233 10.88 8.75 0.91
CA PHE A 233 11.57 7.56 0.42
C PHE A 233 10.78 6.87 -0.72
N ASN A 234 9.46 6.74 -0.56
CA ASN A 234 8.60 6.12 -1.58
C ASN A 234 8.54 6.96 -2.85
N ILE A 235 8.50 8.30 -2.73
CA ILE A 235 8.54 9.24 -3.87
C ILE A 235 9.83 9.04 -4.67
N ILE A 236 10.98 9.03 -3.99
CA ILE A 236 12.29 8.87 -4.64
C ILE A 236 12.40 7.50 -5.30
N ALA A 237 12.02 6.43 -4.59
CA ALA A 237 12.07 5.07 -5.11
C ALA A 237 11.17 4.90 -6.35
N ALA A 238 9.93 5.36 -6.28
CA ALA A 238 8.99 5.31 -7.41
C ALA A 238 9.52 6.10 -8.62
N ALA A 239 10.08 7.30 -8.39
CA ALA A 239 10.65 8.12 -9.45
C ALA A 239 11.86 7.42 -10.13
N ILE A 240 12.77 6.86 -9.34
CA ILE A 240 13.93 6.12 -9.87
C ILE A 240 13.46 4.91 -10.70
N ILE A 241 12.50 4.13 -10.21
CA ILE A 241 11.96 2.97 -10.94
C ILE A 241 11.38 3.43 -12.29
N VAL A 242 10.56 4.49 -12.30
CA VAL A 242 9.98 5.02 -13.53
C VAL A 242 11.05 5.50 -14.50
N LEU A 243 12.06 6.24 -14.03
CA LEU A 243 13.15 6.71 -14.87
C LEU A 243 13.99 5.56 -15.46
N ILE A 244 14.23 4.48 -14.71
CA ILE A 244 14.88 3.28 -15.22
C ILE A 244 14.03 2.64 -16.32
N ILE A 245 12.73 2.48 -16.08
CA ILE A 245 11.81 1.91 -17.08
C ILE A 245 11.75 2.78 -18.33
N GLN A 246 11.69 4.11 -18.19
CA GLN A 246 11.77 5.05 -19.34
C GLN A 246 13.04 4.85 -20.13
N HIS A 247 14.19 4.75 -19.45
CA HIS A 247 15.47 4.55 -20.12
C HIS A 247 15.52 3.21 -20.88
N LEU A 248 15.04 2.14 -20.28
CA LEU A 248 14.96 0.83 -20.93
C LEU A 248 13.98 0.85 -22.11
N TYR A 249 12.85 1.50 -21.96
CA TYR A 249 11.84 1.61 -23.02
C TYR A 249 12.28 2.49 -24.20
N SER A 250 13.14 3.48 -23.96
CA SER A 250 13.71 4.33 -25.03
C SER A 250 14.76 3.63 -25.89
N ASN A 251 15.26 2.48 -25.43
CA ASN A 251 16.27 1.70 -26.16
C ASN A 251 15.57 0.58 -26.95
N ASP A 252 15.68 0.63 -28.28
CA ASP A 252 14.99 -0.31 -29.19
C ASP A 252 15.35 -1.77 -28.89
N SER A 253 16.58 -2.06 -28.41
CA SER A 253 17.00 -3.41 -28.06
C SER A 253 16.23 -4.00 -26.87
N TYR A 254 15.70 -3.17 -25.97
CA TYR A 254 14.96 -3.62 -24.79
C TYR A 254 13.46 -3.46 -24.92
N LYS A 255 12.99 -2.66 -25.87
CA LYS A 255 11.57 -2.31 -26.03
C LYS A 255 10.68 -3.54 -26.20
N GLU A 256 11.05 -4.46 -27.08
CA GLU A 256 10.28 -5.69 -27.32
C GLU A 256 10.25 -6.60 -26.08
N ILE A 257 11.41 -6.71 -25.38
CA ILE A 257 11.50 -7.46 -24.14
C ILE A 257 10.59 -6.84 -23.07
N MET A 258 10.63 -5.51 -22.94
CA MET A 258 9.81 -4.79 -21.96
C MET A 258 8.32 -4.95 -22.25
N HIS A 259 7.90 -4.89 -23.53
CA HIS A 259 6.52 -5.18 -23.92
C HIS A 259 6.09 -6.60 -23.55
N SER A 260 6.95 -7.57 -23.83
CA SER A 260 6.67 -8.96 -23.50
C SER A 260 6.54 -9.16 -21.99
N ILE A 261 7.47 -8.63 -21.19
CA ILE A 261 7.44 -8.68 -19.73
C ILE A 261 6.15 -8.01 -19.21
N ALA A 262 5.79 -6.83 -19.69
CA ALA A 262 4.59 -6.12 -19.27
C ALA A 262 3.33 -6.94 -19.56
N ASN A 263 3.19 -7.47 -20.77
CA ASN A 263 2.03 -8.27 -21.17
C ASN A 263 1.92 -9.56 -20.35
N TYR A 264 3.01 -10.29 -20.15
CA TYR A 264 2.99 -11.51 -19.32
C TYR A 264 2.72 -11.19 -17.86
N SER A 265 3.33 -10.16 -17.30
CA SER A 265 3.11 -9.76 -15.91
C SER A 265 1.67 -9.32 -15.66
N LEU A 266 1.09 -8.50 -16.54
CA LEU A 266 -0.30 -8.05 -16.45
C LEU A 266 -1.27 -9.22 -16.57
N SER A 267 -1.06 -10.10 -17.55
CA SER A 267 -1.91 -11.28 -17.75
C SER A 267 -1.84 -12.24 -16.57
N THR A 268 -0.64 -12.49 -16.05
CA THR A 268 -0.45 -13.35 -14.87
C THR A 268 -1.11 -12.73 -13.63
N ALA A 269 -0.91 -11.44 -13.38
CA ALA A 269 -1.54 -10.74 -12.27
C ALA A 269 -3.07 -10.77 -12.36
N ALA A 270 -3.64 -10.54 -13.55
CA ALA A 270 -5.08 -10.61 -13.77
C ALA A 270 -5.64 -12.02 -13.47
N ILE A 271 -4.97 -13.07 -13.93
CA ILE A 271 -5.37 -14.45 -13.66
C ILE A 271 -5.29 -14.76 -12.16
N LEU A 272 -4.19 -14.38 -11.50
CA LEU A 272 -4.03 -14.60 -10.05
C LEU A 272 -5.11 -13.87 -9.26
N ILE A 273 -5.37 -12.59 -9.56
CA ILE A 273 -6.44 -11.81 -8.92
C ILE A 273 -7.78 -12.50 -9.14
N PHE A 274 -8.10 -12.91 -10.35
CA PHE A 274 -9.36 -13.60 -10.65
C PHE A 274 -9.52 -14.87 -9.83
N ILE A 275 -8.48 -15.71 -9.76
CA ILE A 275 -8.49 -16.96 -8.98
C ILE A 275 -8.71 -16.67 -7.49
N ILE A 276 -7.91 -15.73 -6.94
CA ILE A 276 -7.94 -15.39 -5.51
C ILE A 276 -9.29 -14.75 -5.15
N THR A 277 -9.76 -13.80 -5.96
CA THR A 277 -11.05 -13.14 -5.74
C THR A 277 -12.21 -14.14 -5.80
N THR A 278 -12.18 -15.07 -6.76
CA THR A 278 -13.16 -16.14 -6.86
C THR A 278 -13.14 -17.03 -5.62
N TYR A 279 -11.96 -17.42 -5.15
CA TYR A 279 -11.81 -18.21 -3.94
C TYR A 279 -12.39 -17.48 -2.71
N ILE A 280 -12.02 -16.21 -2.51
CA ILE A 280 -12.53 -15.39 -1.40
C ILE A 280 -14.06 -15.26 -1.49
N TYR A 281 -14.59 -14.98 -2.69
CA TYR A 281 -16.02 -14.77 -2.91
C TYR A 281 -16.83 -16.03 -2.58
N ILE A 282 -16.38 -17.21 -3.03
CA ILE A 282 -17.04 -18.49 -2.74
C ILE A 282 -17.00 -18.78 -1.23
N HIS A 283 -15.86 -18.56 -0.59
CA HIS A 283 -15.69 -18.79 0.83
C HIS A 283 -16.51 -17.82 1.70
N ASP A 284 -16.67 -16.58 1.29
CA ASP A 284 -17.49 -15.58 1.96
C ASP A 284 -18.99 -15.87 1.78
N ALA A 285 -19.40 -16.34 0.59
CA ALA A 285 -20.77 -16.76 0.33
C ALA A 285 -21.17 -17.97 1.20
N GLY A 286 -20.28 -18.95 1.35
CA GLY A 286 -20.53 -20.13 2.20
C GLY A 286 -20.74 -19.78 3.68
N LYS A 287 -20.01 -18.79 4.21
CA LYS A 287 -20.19 -18.36 5.61
C LYS A 287 -21.52 -17.65 5.90
N LYS A 288 -22.14 -17.03 4.88
CA LYS A 288 -23.45 -16.38 5.05
C LYS A 288 -24.61 -17.37 5.13
N GLU A 289 -24.47 -18.52 4.53
CA GLU A 289 -25.49 -19.60 4.57
C GLU A 289 -25.47 -20.38 5.91
N GLU A 290 -24.35 -20.36 6.63
CA GLU A 290 -24.20 -21.05 7.93
C GLU A 290 -24.70 -20.25 9.14
N LYS A 291 -25.10 -18.99 8.98
CA LYS A 291 -25.70 -18.21 10.07
C LYS A 291 -27.21 -18.43 10.08
N PRO A 292 -27.74 -19.15 11.09
CA PRO A 292 -29.19 -19.40 11.25
C PRO A 292 -29.96 -18.11 11.54
#